data_801004e938a04f31d77732e2ddaa97b5
#
_entry.id   801004e938a04f31d77732e2ddaa97b5
#
_cell.length_a   1.000
_cell.length_b   1.000
_cell.length_c   1.000
_cell.angle_alpha   90.00
_cell.angle_beta   90.00
_cell.angle_gamma   90.00
#
_symmetry.space_group_name_H-M   'P 1'
#
loop_
_entity.id
_entity.type
_entity.pdbx_description
1 polymer ?
#
loop_
_entity_poly.entity_id
_entity_poly.type
_entity_poly.pdbx_seq_one_letter_code
_entity_poly.pdbx_strand_id
1 'polypeptide(L)'
;MRHVSRRAASFALIASVLPLHLQAQARADRIVVHKKSRTMELMHAGQVLKSYKIALGGQPIGPKTRQGDHRTPEAVYVIDGRNSQSQFHRSLHVSYPNGEDKARARKLGASPGGDIFIHGLPHGYEFVGAAHRARDWTDGCIAVTDQEIEEIWRLVDNGTPVEIRP
;
A
#
# COMPACT_ATOMS: atom_id res chain seq x y z
N MET A 1 8.01 -50.19 69.12
CA MET A 1 8.73 -49.70 67.97
C MET A 1 7.72 -49.56 66.81
N ARG A 2 7.30 -48.33 66.46
CA ARG A 2 6.32 -48.10 65.37
C ARG A 2 7.05 -47.43 64.22
N HIS A 3 7.13 -48.12 63.07
CA HIS A 3 7.69 -47.59 61.84
C HIS A 3 6.68 -46.66 61.17
N VAL A 4 7.02 -45.38 61.01
CA VAL A 4 6.28 -44.38 60.25
C VAL A 4 6.84 -44.37 58.82
N SER A 5 6.07 -44.85 57.86
CA SER A 5 6.40 -44.82 56.44
C SER A 5 6.00 -43.46 55.85
N ARG A 6 7.00 -42.63 55.43
CA ARG A 6 6.77 -41.41 54.69
C ARG A 6 6.60 -41.69 53.20
N ARG A 7 5.37 -41.52 52.69
CA ARG A 7 5.09 -41.54 51.26
C ARG A 7 5.43 -40.19 50.67
N ALA A 8 6.44 -40.15 49.81
CA ALA A 8 6.74 -38.99 49.02
C ALA A 8 5.75 -38.87 47.82
N ALA A 9 4.99 -37.79 47.77
CA ALA A 9 4.13 -37.48 46.64
C ALA A 9 4.93 -36.70 45.60
N SER A 10 5.22 -37.32 44.47
CA SER A 10 5.83 -36.62 43.29
C SER A 10 4.75 -35.85 42.53
N PHE A 11 4.81 -34.54 42.57
CA PHE A 11 4.01 -33.67 41.73
C PHE A 11 4.69 -33.56 40.37
N ALA A 12 4.11 -34.16 39.33
CA ALA A 12 4.52 -33.99 37.96
C ALA A 12 3.96 -32.64 37.43
N LEU A 13 4.85 -31.68 37.17
CA LEU A 13 4.49 -30.42 36.50
C LEU A 13 4.26 -30.72 35.02
N ILE A 14 3.01 -30.73 34.58
CA ILE A 14 2.66 -30.80 33.17
C ILE A 14 2.79 -29.38 32.59
N ALA A 15 3.87 -29.11 31.88
CA ALA A 15 4.04 -27.87 31.14
C ALA A 15 3.15 -27.93 29.88
N SER A 16 2.04 -27.20 29.90
CA SER A 16 1.18 -27.03 28.73
C SER A 16 1.89 -26.14 27.71
N VAL A 17 2.43 -26.74 26.67
CA VAL A 17 2.96 -26.02 25.50
C VAL A 17 1.75 -25.58 24.67
N LEU A 18 1.35 -24.31 24.82
CA LEU A 18 0.37 -23.69 23.94
C LEU A 18 0.98 -23.59 22.52
N PRO A 19 0.34 -24.11 21.47
CA PRO A 19 0.83 -23.93 20.11
C PRO A 19 0.77 -22.42 19.75
N LEU A 20 1.93 -21.84 19.43
CA LEU A 20 2.00 -20.52 18.78
C LEU A 20 1.32 -20.67 17.42
N HIS A 21 0.06 -20.26 17.32
CA HIS A 21 -0.60 -20.11 16.02
C HIS A 21 0.08 -18.93 15.31
N LEU A 22 0.94 -19.25 14.37
CA LEU A 22 1.49 -18.28 13.42
C LEU A 22 0.31 -17.82 12.53
N GLN A 23 -0.38 -16.77 12.97
CA GLN A 23 -1.49 -16.21 12.22
C GLN A 23 -0.89 -15.58 10.97
N ALA A 24 -1.19 -16.15 9.79
CA ALA A 24 -0.79 -15.56 8.52
C ALA A 24 -1.33 -14.12 8.48
N GLN A 25 -0.43 -13.16 8.24
CA GLN A 25 -0.82 -11.76 8.17
C GLN A 25 -1.85 -11.57 7.05
N ALA A 26 -3.02 -11.02 7.39
CA ALA A 26 -4.07 -10.76 6.41
C ALA A 26 -3.53 -9.88 5.28
N ARG A 27 -3.84 -10.21 4.03
CA ARG A 27 -3.49 -9.44 2.85
C ARG A 27 -4.62 -8.48 2.49
N ALA A 28 -4.26 -7.36 1.87
CA ALA A 28 -5.25 -6.41 1.39
C ALA A 28 -6.03 -6.99 0.20
N ASP A 29 -7.34 -6.88 0.26
CA ASP A 29 -8.25 -7.21 -0.84
C ASP A 29 -8.69 -5.99 -1.64
N ARG A 30 -8.35 -4.78 -1.17
CA ARG A 30 -8.61 -3.49 -1.81
C ARG A 30 -7.66 -2.42 -1.29
N ILE A 31 -7.34 -1.45 -2.15
CA ILE A 31 -6.69 -0.17 -1.80
C ILE A 31 -7.70 0.94 -2.03
N VAL A 32 -7.81 1.89 -1.07
CA VAL A 32 -8.61 3.11 -1.23
C VAL A 32 -7.72 4.32 -1.03
N VAL A 33 -7.67 5.20 -2.03
CA VAL A 33 -6.90 6.45 -2.00
C VAL A 33 -7.87 7.61 -1.89
N HIS A 34 -7.73 8.41 -0.85
CA HIS A 34 -8.49 9.64 -0.62
C HIS A 34 -7.57 10.83 -0.92
N LYS A 35 -7.72 11.41 -2.11
CA LYS A 35 -6.85 12.49 -2.58
C LYS A 35 -6.95 13.74 -1.70
N LYS A 36 -8.17 14.12 -1.29
CA LYS A 36 -8.39 15.29 -0.43
C LYS A 36 -7.66 15.22 0.90
N SER A 37 -7.67 14.06 1.55
CA SER A 37 -7.02 13.86 2.87
C SER A 37 -5.56 13.42 2.77
N ARG A 38 -5.04 13.16 1.57
CA ARG A 38 -3.70 12.58 1.33
C ARG A 38 -3.53 11.30 2.15
N THR A 39 -4.51 10.39 2.04
CA THR A 39 -4.52 9.12 2.79
C THR A 39 -4.73 7.97 1.82
N MET A 40 -4.02 6.89 2.02
CA MET A 40 -4.22 5.61 1.35
C MET A 40 -4.47 4.54 2.40
N GLU A 41 -5.51 3.75 2.20
CA GLU A 41 -5.92 2.66 3.08
C GLU A 41 -5.81 1.32 2.37
N LEU A 42 -5.20 0.35 3.03
CA LEU A 42 -5.30 -1.06 2.67
C LEU A 42 -6.48 -1.65 3.41
N MET A 43 -7.41 -2.24 2.68
CA MET A 43 -8.63 -2.85 3.21
C MET A 43 -8.51 -4.37 3.23
N HIS A 44 -9.16 -5.01 4.18
CA HIS A 44 -9.38 -6.46 4.22
C HIS A 44 -10.75 -6.75 4.83
N ALA A 45 -11.58 -7.53 4.13
CA ALA A 45 -12.93 -7.90 4.56
C ALA A 45 -13.78 -6.68 5.00
N GLY A 46 -13.66 -5.56 4.27
CA GLY A 46 -14.40 -4.32 4.51
C GLY A 46 -13.86 -3.45 5.67
N GLN A 47 -12.77 -3.86 6.31
CA GLN A 47 -12.13 -3.11 7.41
C GLN A 47 -10.78 -2.54 6.97
N VAL A 48 -10.37 -1.43 7.60
CA VAL A 48 -9.05 -0.83 7.37
C VAL A 48 -7.99 -1.70 8.05
N LEU A 49 -7.13 -2.32 7.25
CA LEU A 49 -5.98 -3.10 7.71
C LEU A 49 -4.80 -2.17 8.06
N LYS A 50 -4.53 -1.18 7.22
CA LYS A 50 -3.47 -0.19 7.35
C LYS A 50 -3.87 1.13 6.72
N SER A 51 -3.32 2.23 7.23
CA SER A 51 -3.52 3.57 6.68
C SER A 51 -2.19 4.31 6.59
N TYR A 52 -1.95 4.98 5.46
CA TYR A 52 -0.72 5.70 5.15
C TYR A 52 -1.03 7.14 4.75
N LYS A 53 -0.18 8.09 5.17
CA LYS A 53 -0.14 9.42 4.57
C LYS A 53 0.69 9.36 3.28
N ILE A 54 0.24 10.07 2.25
CA ILE A 54 0.80 10.00 0.90
C ILE A 54 1.09 11.38 0.34
N ALA A 55 1.97 11.47 -0.66
CA ALA A 55 2.04 12.59 -1.58
C ALA A 55 1.52 12.16 -2.96
N LEU A 56 0.94 13.10 -3.68
CA LEU A 56 0.28 12.90 -4.97
C LEU A 56 0.97 13.68 -6.09
N GLY A 57 0.36 13.71 -7.26
CA GLY A 57 0.74 14.59 -8.35
C GLY A 57 0.68 16.07 -7.95
N GLY A 58 1.62 16.88 -8.45
CA GLY A 58 1.77 18.28 -8.09
C GLY A 58 0.54 19.18 -8.37
N GLN A 59 -0.46 18.68 -9.12
CA GLN A 59 -1.76 19.29 -9.35
C GLN A 59 -2.88 18.35 -8.88
N PRO A 60 -3.08 18.15 -7.57
CA PRO A 60 -3.85 17.04 -7.03
C PRO A 60 -5.37 17.16 -7.23
N ILE A 61 -5.89 18.32 -7.63
CA ILE A 61 -7.35 18.55 -7.71
C ILE A 61 -7.88 18.07 -9.06
N GLY A 62 -8.92 17.22 -8.99
CA GLY A 62 -9.59 16.64 -10.15
C GLY A 62 -8.84 15.44 -10.77
N PRO A 63 -9.49 14.71 -11.68
CA PRO A 63 -8.93 13.53 -12.31
C PRO A 63 -7.81 13.88 -13.29
N LYS A 64 -6.89 12.92 -13.50
CA LYS A 64 -5.92 12.98 -14.60
C LYS A 64 -6.66 12.93 -15.94
N THR A 65 -6.30 13.83 -16.88
CA THR A 65 -6.95 13.94 -18.18
C THR A 65 -5.99 13.76 -19.35
N ARG A 66 -4.70 14.06 -19.15
CA ARG A 66 -3.66 13.99 -20.17
C ARG A 66 -2.28 13.82 -19.57
N GLN A 67 -1.35 13.44 -20.41
CA GLN A 67 0.07 13.42 -20.03
C GLN A 67 0.55 14.83 -19.65
N GLY A 68 1.39 14.94 -18.62
CA GLY A 68 1.98 16.21 -18.17
C GLY A 68 1.02 17.13 -17.41
N ASP A 69 -0.17 16.69 -17.03
CA ASP A 69 -1.09 17.49 -16.20
C ASP A 69 -0.76 17.42 -14.70
N HIS A 70 0.21 16.61 -14.32
CA HIS A 70 0.66 16.38 -12.94
C HIS A 70 -0.47 15.98 -11.97
N ARG A 71 -1.51 15.31 -12.49
CA ARG A 71 -2.65 14.85 -11.71
C ARG A 71 -2.59 13.37 -11.44
N THR A 72 -3.04 12.96 -10.26
CA THR A 72 -3.33 11.57 -9.94
C THR A 72 -4.73 11.23 -10.46
N PRO A 73 -4.92 10.09 -11.18
CA PRO A 73 -6.21 9.72 -11.74
C PRO A 73 -7.26 9.45 -10.66
N GLU A 74 -8.54 9.47 -11.06
CA GLU A 74 -9.70 9.19 -10.20
C GLU A 74 -10.58 8.17 -10.91
N ALA A 75 -10.54 6.93 -10.48
CA ALA A 75 -11.41 5.82 -10.90
C ALA A 75 -11.05 4.57 -10.09
N VAL A 76 -11.58 3.42 -10.53
CA VAL A 76 -11.16 2.10 -10.05
C VAL A 76 -10.20 1.48 -11.06
N TYR A 77 -9.06 1.06 -10.55
CA TYR A 77 -7.98 0.37 -11.26
C TYR A 77 -7.64 -0.95 -10.55
N VAL A 78 -6.60 -1.62 -10.99
CA VAL A 78 -5.99 -2.77 -10.29
C VAL A 78 -4.48 -2.61 -10.23
N ILE A 79 -3.85 -3.26 -9.29
CA ILE A 79 -2.40 -3.47 -9.32
C ILE A 79 -2.12 -4.56 -10.36
N ASP A 80 -1.45 -4.21 -11.44
CA ASP A 80 -1.16 -5.13 -12.56
C ASP A 80 0.33 -5.36 -12.81
N GLY A 81 1.20 -4.72 -12.01
CA GLY A 81 2.64 -4.91 -12.08
C GLY A 81 3.36 -4.58 -10.77
N ARG A 82 4.52 -5.19 -10.60
CA ARG A 82 5.39 -5.01 -9.43
C ARG A 82 6.84 -4.89 -9.89
N ASN A 83 7.55 -3.86 -9.44
CA ASN A 83 8.95 -3.65 -9.75
C ASN A 83 9.79 -3.53 -8.46
N SER A 84 10.58 -4.57 -8.17
CA SER A 84 11.49 -4.59 -7.01
C SER A 84 12.79 -3.82 -7.23
N GLN A 85 13.06 -3.39 -8.48
CA GLN A 85 14.25 -2.62 -8.89
C GLN A 85 13.83 -1.23 -9.39
N SER A 86 12.80 -0.65 -8.80
CA SER A 86 12.31 0.68 -9.14
C SER A 86 13.35 1.74 -8.77
N GLN A 87 13.45 2.82 -9.57
CA GLN A 87 14.22 4.02 -9.21
C GLN A 87 13.70 4.71 -7.95
N PHE A 88 12.50 4.32 -7.48
CA PHE A 88 11.83 4.78 -6.28
C PHE A 88 11.74 3.66 -5.24
N HIS A 89 12.86 2.98 -4.97
CA HIS A 89 12.99 1.86 -4.05
C HIS A 89 12.20 0.62 -4.52
N ARG A 90 10.88 0.62 -4.41
CA ARG A 90 9.92 -0.36 -4.97
C ARG A 90 8.71 0.34 -5.53
N SER A 91 8.04 -0.29 -6.51
CA SER A 91 6.80 0.26 -7.04
C SER A 91 5.78 -0.82 -7.40
N LEU A 92 4.51 -0.47 -7.21
CA LEU A 92 3.35 -1.22 -7.66
C LEU A 92 2.68 -0.43 -8.79
N HIS A 93 2.54 -1.02 -9.98
CA HIS A 93 1.90 -0.38 -11.11
C HIS A 93 0.38 -0.41 -10.96
N VAL A 94 -0.25 0.73 -11.20
CA VAL A 94 -1.71 0.91 -11.24
C VAL A 94 -2.14 0.88 -12.70
N SER A 95 -3.16 0.09 -13.06
CA SER A 95 -3.61 -0.17 -14.44
C SER A 95 -4.24 1.05 -15.15
N TYR A 96 -3.64 2.22 -14.93
CA TYR A 96 -3.94 3.45 -15.66
C TYR A 96 -3.14 3.48 -16.99
N PRO A 97 -3.71 3.97 -18.12
CA PRO A 97 -5.06 4.46 -18.31
C PRO A 97 -6.05 3.34 -18.67
N ASN A 98 -7.25 3.40 -18.09
CA ASN A 98 -8.36 2.54 -18.49
C ASN A 98 -9.05 3.04 -19.78
N GLY A 99 -10.15 2.38 -20.19
CA GLY A 99 -10.90 2.75 -21.41
C GLY A 99 -11.47 4.17 -21.37
N GLU A 100 -11.98 4.60 -20.21
CA GLU A 100 -12.55 5.94 -20.02
C GLU A 100 -11.48 7.03 -20.03
N ASP A 101 -10.32 6.78 -19.41
CA ASP A 101 -9.19 7.70 -19.43
C ASP A 101 -8.69 7.94 -20.86
N LYS A 102 -8.55 6.85 -21.64
CA LYS A 102 -8.18 6.92 -23.07
C LYS A 102 -9.21 7.69 -23.89
N ALA A 103 -10.51 7.47 -23.64
CA ALA A 103 -11.59 8.19 -24.33
C ALA A 103 -11.59 9.68 -23.98
N ARG A 104 -11.37 10.02 -22.70
CA ARG A 104 -11.26 11.42 -22.22
C ARG A 104 -10.09 12.14 -22.87
N ALA A 105 -8.92 11.54 -22.89
CA ALA A 105 -7.73 12.13 -23.51
C ALA A 105 -7.89 12.34 -25.01
N ARG A 106 -8.50 11.37 -25.73
CA ARG A 106 -8.81 11.53 -27.17
C ARG A 106 -9.72 12.72 -27.46
N LYS A 107 -10.73 12.97 -26.63
CA LYS A 107 -11.61 14.14 -26.78
C LYS A 107 -10.84 15.47 -26.65
N LEU A 108 -9.73 15.46 -25.96
CA LEU A 108 -8.83 16.61 -25.80
C LEU A 108 -7.72 16.66 -26.86
N GLY A 109 -7.68 15.72 -27.80
CA GLY A 109 -6.59 15.61 -28.78
C GLY A 109 -5.23 15.30 -28.12
N ALA A 110 -5.21 14.64 -26.96
CA ALA A 110 -4.00 14.44 -26.14
C ALA A 110 -3.76 12.94 -25.83
N SER A 111 -2.51 12.62 -25.47
CA SER A 111 -2.17 11.33 -24.85
C SER A 111 -2.64 11.31 -23.39
N PRO A 112 -3.22 10.22 -22.91
CA PRO A 112 -3.53 10.07 -21.47
C PRO A 112 -2.26 10.00 -20.62
N GLY A 113 -1.12 9.64 -21.19
CA GLY A 113 0.08 9.19 -20.47
C GLY A 113 -0.07 7.76 -19.99
N GLY A 114 0.76 7.38 -19.01
CA GLY A 114 0.78 6.05 -18.42
C GLY A 114 1.63 6.06 -17.14
N ASP A 115 2.03 4.86 -16.71
CA ASP A 115 3.03 4.66 -15.66
C ASP A 115 2.66 5.35 -14.32
N ILE A 116 1.44 5.14 -13.86
CA ILE A 116 1.03 5.52 -12.50
C ILE A 116 1.41 4.39 -11.55
N PHE A 117 2.17 4.76 -10.52
CA PHE A 117 2.66 3.83 -9.51
C PHE A 117 2.31 4.26 -8.09
N ILE A 118 2.23 3.27 -7.19
CA ILE A 118 2.43 3.46 -5.76
C ILE A 118 3.90 3.12 -5.49
N HIS A 119 4.70 4.04 -4.93
CA HIS A 119 6.15 3.87 -4.84
C HIS A 119 6.76 4.54 -3.60
N GLY A 120 7.98 4.14 -3.27
CA GLY A 120 8.83 4.76 -2.24
C GLY A 120 9.48 6.06 -2.70
N LEU A 121 10.60 6.41 -2.08
CA LEU A 121 11.35 7.62 -2.40
C LEU A 121 12.39 7.36 -3.51
N PRO A 122 12.80 8.39 -4.26
CA PRO A 122 13.88 8.25 -5.22
C PRO A 122 15.18 7.85 -4.53
N HIS A 123 16.01 7.03 -5.19
CA HIS A 123 17.33 6.69 -4.66
C HIS A 123 18.15 7.95 -4.32
N GLY A 124 18.79 7.94 -3.16
CA GLY A 124 19.53 9.07 -2.62
C GLY A 124 18.70 10.10 -1.84
N TYR A 125 17.37 9.87 -1.75
CA TYR A 125 16.45 10.73 -0.99
C TYR A 125 15.77 9.99 0.17
N GLU A 126 16.23 8.81 0.53
CA GLU A 126 15.68 7.97 1.61
C GLU A 126 15.65 8.70 2.95
N PHE A 127 16.65 9.58 3.18
CA PHE A 127 16.78 10.37 4.41
C PHE A 127 15.64 11.39 4.60
N VAL A 128 14.93 11.75 3.54
CA VAL A 128 13.80 12.69 3.62
C VAL A 128 12.64 12.07 4.41
N GLY A 129 12.46 10.75 4.33
CA GLY A 129 11.45 10.01 5.07
C GLY A 129 10.07 10.66 4.94
N ALA A 130 9.33 10.78 6.06
CA ALA A 130 7.98 11.34 6.08
C ALA A 130 7.89 12.82 5.67
N ALA A 131 8.99 13.58 5.68
CA ALA A 131 9.00 14.99 5.26
C ALA A 131 8.70 15.17 3.76
N HIS A 132 8.82 14.11 2.93
CA HIS A 132 8.44 14.18 1.52
C HIS A 132 6.98 14.61 1.32
N ARG A 133 6.12 14.44 2.33
CA ARG A 133 4.69 14.78 2.31
C ARG A 133 4.39 16.25 2.54
N ALA A 134 5.42 17.09 2.74
CA ALA A 134 5.25 18.54 2.91
C ALA A 134 4.60 19.18 1.68
N ARG A 135 4.66 18.52 0.52
CA ARG A 135 4.00 18.92 -0.73
C ARG A 135 3.70 17.71 -1.61
N ASP A 136 2.73 17.86 -2.52
CA ASP A 136 2.55 16.96 -3.64
C ASP A 136 3.63 17.24 -4.69
N TRP A 137 4.35 16.22 -5.16
CA TRP A 137 5.57 16.41 -5.96
C TRP A 137 5.71 15.47 -7.15
N THR A 138 4.82 14.48 -7.28
CA THR A 138 4.92 13.50 -8.35
C THR A 138 4.28 14.00 -9.65
N ASP A 139 4.47 13.26 -10.74
CA ASP A 139 3.80 13.50 -12.02
C ASP A 139 2.43 12.80 -12.14
N GLY A 140 1.89 12.37 -11.00
CA GLY A 140 0.61 11.68 -10.88
C GLY A 140 0.65 10.38 -10.09
N CYS A 141 1.82 9.90 -9.73
CA CYS A 141 2.03 8.73 -8.88
C CYS A 141 1.60 9.00 -7.43
N ILE A 142 1.54 7.95 -6.64
CA ILE A 142 1.22 7.96 -5.21
C ILE A 142 2.51 7.60 -4.46
N ALA A 143 3.09 8.55 -3.73
CA ALA A 143 4.35 8.35 -3.03
C ALA A 143 4.13 8.13 -1.53
N VAL A 144 4.86 7.18 -0.99
CA VAL A 144 4.97 6.82 0.43
C VAL A 144 6.45 6.78 0.84
N THR A 145 6.76 6.52 2.09
CA THR A 145 8.15 6.27 2.51
C THR A 145 8.63 4.87 2.08
N ASP A 146 9.95 4.64 2.10
CA ASP A 146 10.52 3.33 1.76
C ASP A 146 10.07 2.22 2.71
N GLN A 147 9.94 2.54 4.00
CA GLN A 147 9.42 1.58 4.98
C GLN A 147 7.96 1.20 4.70
N GLU A 148 7.16 2.17 4.29
CA GLU A 148 5.75 1.95 3.97
C GLU A 148 5.58 1.16 2.68
N ILE A 149 6.36 1.45 1.62
CA ILE A 149 6.26 0.65 0.38
C ILE A 149 6.72 -0.79 0.60
N GLU A 150 7.67 -1.05 1.52
CA GLU A 150 8.03 -2.42 1.92
C GLU A 150 6.87 -3.15 2.61
N GLU A 151 6.12 -2.47 3.47
CA GLU A 151 4.94 -3.05 4.11
C GLU A 151 3.82 -3.28 3.09
N ILE A 152 3.52 -2.29 2.25
CA ILE A 152 2.53 -2.39 1.17
C ILE A 152 2.88 -3.53 0.21
N TRP A 153 4.15 -3.67 -0.15
CA TRP A 153 4.64 -4.74 -1.00
C TRP A 153 4.33 -6.15 -0.45
N ARG A 154 4.41 -6.34 0.86
CA ARG A 154 4.08 -7.62 1.49
C ARG A 154 2.59 -7.89 1.57
N LEU A 155 1.78 -6.83 1.67
CA LEU A 155 0.33 -6.92 1.92
C LEU A 155 -0.53 -6.90 0.65
N VAL A 156 0.01 -6.43 -0.48
CA VAL A 156 -0.73 -6.19 -1.73
C VAL A 156 -0.23 -7.12 -2.83
N ASP A 157 -1.13 -7.85 -3.45
CA ASP A 157 -0.86 -8.72 -4.60
C ASP A 157 -1.28 -8.08 -5.92
N ASN A 158 -0.78 -8.62 -7.05
CA ASN A 158 -1.33 -8.28 -8.36
C ASN A 158 -2.81 -8.69 -8.41
N GLY A 159 -3.62 -7.89 -9.09
CA GLY A 159 -5.07 -8.04 -9.15
C GLY A 159 -5.82 -7.30 -8.04
N THR A 160 -5.12 -6.78 -7.00
CA THR A 160 -5.78 -6.00 -5.94
C THR A 160 -6.42 -4.73 -6.53
N PRO A 161 -7.74 -4.50 -6.36
CA PRO A 161 -8.42 -3.28 -6.77
C PRO A 161 -7.86 -2.05 -6.06
N VAL A 162 -7.71 -0.96 -6.82
CA VAL A 162 -7.29 0.36 -6.35
C VAL A 162 -8.36 1.38 -6.69
N GLU A 163 -9.07 1.86 -5.70
CA GLU A 163 -10.09 2.90 -5.85
C GLU A 163 -9.47 4.26 -5.46
N ILE A 164 -9.38 5.18 -6.42
CA ILE A 164 -8.84 6.52 -6.21
C ILE A 164 -10.00 7.52 -6.24
N ARG A 165 -10.24 8.15 -5.10
CA ARG A 165 -11.35 9.10 -4.84
C ARG A 165 -10.83 10.54 -4.75
N PRO A 166 -11.66 11.55 -5.04
CA PRO A 166 -11.38 12.96 -4.81
C PRO A 166 -10.89 13.32 -3.40
#